data_9602d2bd8f0ab4e16d45dd6c8e6e46c9
#
_entry.id   9602d2bd8f0ab4e16d45dd6c8e6e46c9
#
_cell.length_a   1.000
_cell.length_b   1.000
_cell.length_c   1.000
_cell.angle_alpha   90.00
_cell.angle_beta   90.00
_cell.angle_gamma   90.00
#
_symmetry.space_group_name_H-M   'P 1'
#
loop_
_entity.id
_entity.type
_entity.pdbx_description
1 polymer ?
#
loop_
_entity_poly.entity_id
_entity_poly.type
_entity_poly.pdbx_seq_one_letter_code
_entity_poly.pdbx_strand_id
1 'polypeptide(L)'
;MQTATAFCFLFDFDEWSRLAITDPAAFETRRLALIEAYLRRFPPLPQRRLRGLQFRIDMERRRARTPMGACLKLSAMMWDSLLGSRGLKTTLDTLLGYTGPRSAATRRRSASTAHILPFRKPVR
;
A
#
# COMPACT_ATOMS: atom_id res chain seq x y z
N MET A 1 2.45 -19.14 18.55
CA MET A 1 2.66 -19.11 17.10
C MET A 1 1.53 -19.80 16.29
N GLN A 2 0.27 -19.65 16.66
CA GLN A 2 -0.86 -20.39 16.03
C GLN A 2 -1.87 -19.47 15.32
N THR A 3 -1.61 -18.18 15.18
CA THR A 3 -2.61 -17.20 14.70
C THR A 3 -2.57 -16.89 13.19
N ALA A 4 -1.49 -17.21 12.51
CA ALA A 4 -1.38 -16.95 11.06
C ALA A 4 -2.11 -18.00 10.21
N THR A 5 -2.10 -19.26 10.65
CA THR A 5 -2.73 -20.39 9.93
C THR A 5 -4.26 -20.33 9.96
N ALA A 6 -4.84 -19.80 11.05
CA ALA A 6 -6.30 -19.67 11.18
C ALA A 6 -6.90 -18.62 10.23
N PHE A 7 -6.12 -17.63 9.77
CA PHE A 7 -6.64 -16.59 8.89
C PHE A 7 -6.77 -17.06 7.42
N CYS A 8 -5.89 -17.96 6.96
CA CYS A 8 -6.02 -18.56 5.63
C CYS A 8 -7.22 -19.51 5.52
N PHE A 9 -7.62 -20.15 6.61
CA PHE A 9 -8.75 -21.07 6.62
C PHE A 9 -10.13 -20.39 6.56
N LEU A 10 -10.20 -19.10 6.84
CA LEU A 10 -11.45 -18.31 6.83
C LEU A 10 -11.71 -17.59 5.51
N PHE A 11 -10.79 -17.70 4.54
CA PHE A 11 -10.92 -17.03 3.26
C PHE A 11 -11.29 -18.04 2.17
N ASP A 12 -12.59 -18.23 1.96
CA ASP A 12 -13.11 -18.98 0.82
C ASP A 12 -13.15 -18.06 -0.41
N PHE A 13 -12.21 -18.27 -1.32
CA PHE A 13 -12.09 -17.46 -2.54
C PHE A 13 -13.33 -17.57 -3.42
N ASP A 14 -13.95 -18.76 -3.52
CA ASP A 14 -15.11 -18.96 -4.38
C ASP A 14 -16.34 -18.26 -3.82
N GLU A 15 -16.53 -18.26 -2.50
CA GLU A 15 -17.58 -17.50 -1.84
C GLU A 15 -17.39 -15.99 -2.07
N TRP A 16 -16.17 -15.48 -1.88
CA TRP A 16 -15.86 -14.07 -2.08
C TRP A 16 -16.01 -13.64 -3.54
N SER A 17 -15.60 -14.48 -4.49
CA SER A 17 -15.75 -14.23 -5.92
C SER A 17 -17.23 -14.16 -6.31
N ARG A 18 -18.04 -15.09 -5.83
CA ARG A 18 -19.50 -15.06 -6.05
C ARG A 18 -20.12 -13.80 -5.46
N LEU A 19 -19.77 -13.45 -4.22
CA LEU A 19 -20.27 -12.24 -3.57
C LEU A 19 -19.91 -10.96 -4.35
N ALA A 20 -18.70 -10.88 -4.89
CA ALA A 20 -18.27 -9.73 -5.67
C ALA A 20 -19.09 -9.54 -6.96
N ILE A 21 -19.63 -10.62 -7.53
CA ILE A 21 -20.46 -10.58 -8.74
C ILE A 21 -21.93 -10.34 -8.38
N THR A 22 -22.46 -11.01 -7.35
CA THR A 22 -23.87 -10.97 -7.00
C THR A 22 -24.27 -9.74 -6.21
N ASP A 23 -23.43 -9.32 -5.26
CA ASP A 23 -23.66 -8.13 -4.41
C ASP A 23 -22.35 -7.39 -4.13
N PRO A 24 -21.93 -6.47 -5.00
CA PRO A 24 -20.72 -5.68 -4.83
C PRO A 24 -20.72 -4.83 -3.56
N ALA A 25 -21.88 -4.37 -3.08
CA ALA A 25 -21.98 -3.55 -1.87
C ALA A 25 -21.71 -4.38 -0.62
N ALA A 26 -22.30 -5.57 -0.53
CA ALA A 26 -22.02 -6.52 0.55
C ALA A 26 -20.55 -6.98 0.53
N PHE A 27 -19.97 -7.21 -0.67
CA PHE A 27 -18.55 -7.51 -0.83
C PHE A 27 -17.66 -6.42 -0.24
N GLU A 28 -17.89 -5.14 -0.59
CA GLU A 28 -17.09 -4.03 -0.05
C GLU A 28 -17.25 -3.88 1.46
N THR A 29 -18.45 -4.05 1.98
CA THR A 29 -18.70 -4.02 3.43
C THR A 29 -17.90 -5.12 4.15
N ARG A 30 -17.97 -6.35 3.64
CA ARG A 30 -17.24 -7.50 4.19
C ARG A 30 -15.72 -7.32 4.08
N ARG A 31 -15.25 -6.78 2.95
CA ARG A 31 -13.82 -6.46 2.74
C ARG A 31 -13.32 -5.44 3.76
N LEU A 32 -14.04 -4.36 3.96
CA LEU A 32 -13.66 -3.32 4.93
C LEU A 32 -13.65 -3.86 6.36
N ALA A 33 -14.65 -4.66 6.73
CA ALA A 33 -14.71 -5.28 8.06
C ALA A 33 -13.51 -6.21 8.31
N LEU A 34 -13.13 -7.01 7.30
CA LEU A 34 -11.98 -7.92 7.38
C LEU A 34 -10.67 -7.15 7.55
N ILE A 35 -10.45 -6.10 6.75
CA ILE A 35 -9.26 -5.26 6.83
C ILE A 35 -9.18 -4.59 8.21
N GLU A 36 -10.27 -4.02 8.69
CA GLU A 36 -10.31 -3.37 10.00
C GLU A 36 -10.02 -4.35 11.14
N ALA A 37 -10.59 -5.55 11.10
CA ALA A 37 -10.32 -6.61 12.06
C ALA A 37 -8.84 -7.03 12.05
N TYR A 38 -8.21 -7.06 10.88
CA TYR A 38 -6.78 -7.34 10.74
C TYR A 38 -5.93 -6.21 11.31
N LEU A 39 -6.24 -4.95 10.99
CA LEU A 39 -5.48 -3.78 11.44
C LEU A 39 -5.50 -3.63 12.96
N ARG A 40 -6.60 -3.98 13.62
CA ARG A 40 -6.72 -3.93 15.09
C ARG A 40 -5.75 -4.86 15.84
N ARG A 41 -5.15 -5.84 15.17
CA ARG A 41 -4.17 -6.76 15.77
C ARG A 41 -2.80 -6.12 15.99
N PHE A 42 -2.53 -4.99 15.35
CA PHE A 42 -1.24 -4.31 15.43
C PHE A 42 -1.21 -3.26 16.54
N PRO A 43 -0.03 -3.02 17.16
CA PRO A 43 0.17 -1.89 18.06
C PRO A 43 -0.09 -0.54 17.37
N PRO A 44 -0.33 0.54 18.14
CA PRO A 44 -0.78 1.83 17.60
C PRO A 44 0.11 2.42 16.49
N LEU A 45 1.43 2.35 16.62
CA LEU A 45 2.35 2.93 15.63
C LEU A 45 2.32 2.18 14.27
N PRO A 46 2.52 0.84 14.21
CA PRO A 46 2.34 0.10 12.98
C PRO A 46 0.93 0.22 12.41
N GLN A 47 -0.10 0.18 13.25
CA GLN A 47 -1.49 0.32 12.84
C GLN A 47 -1.73 1.62 12.09
N ARG A 48 -1.21 2.75 12.57
CA ARG A 48 -1.33 4.05 11.90
C ARG A 48 -0.70 4.05 10.51
N ARG A 49 0.47 3.42 10.35
CA ARG A 49 1.15 3.29 9.05
C ARG A 49 0.34 2.42 8.08
N LEU A 50 -0.19 1.30 8.57
CA LEU A 50 -1.02 0.39 7.77
C LEU A 50 -2.33 1.04 7.34
N ARG A 51 -2.96 1.87 8.18
CA ARG A 51 -4.13 2.67 7.80
C ARG A 51 -3.80 3.67 6.69
N GLY A 52 -2.64 4.31 6.74
CA GLY A 52 -2.16 5.19 5.67
C GLY A 52 -1.93 4.43 4.35
N LEU A 53 -1.37 3.22 4.41
CA LEU A 53 -1.22 2.35 3.25
C LEU A 53 -2.59 1.94 2.69
N GLN A 54 -3.52 1.52 3.55
CA GLN A 54 -4.87 1.15 3.14
C GLN A 54 -5.60 2.31 2.44
N PHE A 55 -5.47 3.51 2.96
CA PHE A 55 -6.02 4.70 2.32
C PHE A 55 -5.45 4.91 0.90
N ARG A 56 -4.14 4.74 0.71
CA ARG A 56 -3.51 4.83 -0.62
C ARG A 56 -4.05 3.76 -1.57
N ILE A 57 -4.19 2.53 -1.10
CA ILE A 57 -4.76 1.42 -1.88
C ILE A 57 -6.18 1.76 -2.32
N ASP A 58 -7.01 2.25 -1.42
CA ASP A 58 -8.40 2.60 -1.73
C ASP A 58 -8.49 3.77 -2.72
N MET A 59 -7.59 4.75 -2.62
CA MET A 59 -7.51 5.85 -3.59
C MET A 59 -7.10 5.36 -4.99
N GLU A 60 -6.12 4.45 -5.10
CA GLU A 60 -5.74 3.88 -6.40
C GLU A 60 -6.85 3.02 -7.00
N ARG A 61 -7.58 2.26 -6.18
CA ARG A 61 -8.78 1.52 -6.63
C ARG A 61 -9.85 2.45 -7.19
N ARG A 62 -10.12 3.57 -6.52
CA ARG A 62 -11.12 4.56 -6.99
C ARG A 62 -10.71 5.29 -8.27
N ARG A 63 -9.41 5.49 -8.47
CA ARG A 63 -8.87 6.10 -9.70
C ARG A 63 -8.86 5.17 -10.89
N ALA A 64 -8.80 3.88 -10.65
CA ALA A 64 -8.76 2.89 -11.71
C ALA A 64 -10.10 2.83 -12.44
N ARG A 65 -10.04 2.93 -13.77
CA ARG A 65 -11.24 2.86 -14.63
C ARG A 65 -11.78 1.44 -14.78
N THR A 66 -10.91 0.45 -14.56
CA THR A 66 -11.26 -0.97 -14.72
C THR A 66 -10.72 -1.78 -13.52
N PRO A 67 -11.39 -2.87 -13.16
CA PRO A 67 -10.91 -3.79 -12.11
C PRO A 67 -9.51 -4.33 -12.39
N MET A 68 -9.21 -4.66 -13.64
CA MET A 68 -7.88 -5.13 -14.05
C MET A 68 -6.83 -4.03 -13.88
N GLY A 69 -7.14 -2.78 -14.24
CA GLY A 69 -6.26 -1.64 -14.02
C GLY A 69 -5.96 -1.41 -12.54
N ALA A 70 -6.95 -1.58 -11.66
CA ALA A 70 -6.74 -1.54 -10.22
C ALA A 70 -5.78 -2.65 -9.76
N CYS A 71 -6.00 -3.89 -10.22
CA CYS A 71 -5.17 -5.03 -9.90
C CYS A 71 -3.71 -4.82 -10.30
N LEU A 72 -3.45 -4.38 -11.53
CA LEU A 72 -2.10 -4.10 -12.02
C LEU A 72 -1.41 -3.00 -11.21
N LYS A 73 -2.14 -1.93 -10.86
CA LYS A 73 -1.61 -0.84 -10.06
C LYS A 73 -1.23 -1.27 -8.65
N LEU A 74 -2.09 -2.05 -7.99
CA LEU A 74 -1.83 -2.57 -6.66
C LEU A 74 -0.68 -3.58 -6.67
N SER A 75 -0.59 -4.43 -7.69
CA SER A 75 0.55 -5.34 -7.88
C SER A 75 1.86 -4.57 -8.02
N ALA A 76 1.88 -3.49 -8.81
CA ALA A 76 3.07 -2.63 -8.93
C ALA A 76 3.46 -2.01 -7.59
N MET A 77 2.51 -1.52 -6.79
CA MET A 77 2.77 -1.00 -5.44
C MET A 77 3.34 -2.07 -4.51
N MET A 78 2.85 -3.30 -4.59
CA MET A 78 3.35 -4.44 -3.81
C MET A 78 4.81 -4.74 -4.19
N TRP A 79 5.12 -4.85 -5.48
CA TRP A 79 6.47 -5.10 -5.97
C TRP A 79 7.44 -3.98 -5.60
N ASP A 80 7.02 -2.71 -5.67
CA ASP A 80 7.83 -1.57 -5.27
C ASP A 80 8.14 -1.61 -3.76
N SER A 81 7.19 -2.01 -2.92
CA SER A 81 7.41 -2.17 -1.48
C SER A 81 8.38 -3.31 -1.15
N LEU A 82 8.49 -4.33 -1.99
CA LEU A 82 9.39 -5.47 -1.81
C LEU A 82 10.78 -5.21 -2.41
N LEU A 83 10.83 -4.80 -3.67
CA LEU A 83 12.05 -4.69 -4.48
C LEU A 83 12.53 -3.26 -4.72
N GLY A 84 11.73 -2.26 -4.39
CA GLY A 84 12.07 -0.85 -4.58
C GLY A 84 13.30 -0.43 -3.79
N SER A 85 13.83 0.75 -4.10
CA SER A 85 15.06 1.29 -3.48
C SER A 85 15.01 1.42 -1.95
N ARG A 86 13.81 1.47 -1.38
CA ARG A 86 13.54 1.45 0.06
C ARG A 86 12.67 0.24 0.46
N GLY A 87 12.68 -0.78 -0.37
CA GLY A 87 11.89 -1.99 -0.17
C GLY A 87 12.51 -2.93 0.86
N LEU A 88 11.74 -3.97 1.19
CA LEU A 88 12.14 -4.98 2.17
C LEU A 88 13.48 -5.65 1.80
N LYS A 89 13.66 -6.03 0.52
CA LYS A 89 14.90 -6.65 0.05
C LYS A 89 16.12 -5.77 0.33
N THR A 90 16.07 -4.49 -0.05
CA THR A 90 17.18 -3.55 0.17
C THR A 90 17.49 -3.35 1.66
N THR A 91 16.44 -3.33 2.50
CA THR A 91 16.60 -3.22 3.95
C THR A 91 17.28 -4.46 4.52
N LEU A 92 16.87 -5.65 4.11
CA LEU A 92 17.50 -6.92 4.52
C LEU A 92 18.93 -7.01 4.05
N ASP A 93 19.22 -6.70 2.79
CA ASP A 93 20.58 -6.69 2.24
C ASP A 93 21.50 -5.76 3.06
N THR A 94 20.99 -4.60 3.46
CA THR A 94 21.74 -3.66 4.30
C THR A 94 22.01 -4.21 5.69
N LEU A 95 21.00 -4.84 6.31
CA LEU A 95 21.14 -5.44 7.66
C LEU A 95 22.09 -6.64 7.68
N LEU A 96 22.10 -7.45 6.61
CA LEU A 96 22.93 -8.62 6.47
C LEU A 96 24.36 -8.30 5.93
N GLY A 97 24.65 -7.02 5.68
CA GLY A 97 25.92 -6.59 5.14
C GLY A 97 26.15 -6.95 3.67
N TYR A 98 25.11 -7.42 2.97
CA TYR A 98 25.14 -7.60 1.52
C TYR A 98 25.03 -6.23 0.85
N THR A 99 26.08 -5.44 0.98
CA THR A 99 26.24 -4.25 0.13
C THR A 99 26.65 -4.72 -1.26
N GLY A 100 25.70 -5.23 -2.04
CA GLY A 100 25.85 -5.30 -3.49
C GLY A 100 26.25 -3.89 -3.99
N PRO A 101 26.88 -3.80 -5.19
CA PRO A 101 27.30 -2.50 -5.70
C PRO A 101 26.08 -1.58 -5.61
N ARG A 102 26.15 -0.63 -4.67
CA ARG A 102 25.22 0.47 -4.64
C ARG A 102 25.28 1.04 -6.03
N SER A 103 24.29 0.73 -6.84
CA SER A 103 23.99 1.56 -7.96
C SER A 103 23.97 2.97 -7.35
N ALA A 104 25.05 3.68 -7.59
CA ALA A 104 25.16 5.09 -7.34
C ALA A 104 24.22 5.77 -8.36
N ALA A 105 22.94 5.40 -8.27
CA ALA A 105 21.85 6.21 -8.78
C ALA A 105 21.93 7.48 -7.98
N THR A 106 22.94 8.22 -8.39
CA THR A 106 23.11 9.66 -8.32
C THR A 106 21.90 10.25 -7.61
N ARG A 107 22.10 10.45 -6.28
CA ARG A 107 21.38 11.50 -5.60
C ARG A 107 21.85 12.83 -6.22
N ARG A 108 21.52 13.07 -7.48
CA ARG A 108 21.32 14.41 -7.96
C ARG A 108 20.13 14.94 -7.17
N ARG A 109 20.40 15.38 -5.95
CA ARG A 109 19.74 16.55 -5.45
C ARG A 109 20.03 17.60 -6.53
N SER A 110 19.15 17.67 -7.53
CA SER A 110 18.93 18.95 -8.15
C SER A 110 18.55 19.84 -6.97
N ALA A 111 19.46 20.67 -6.56
CA ALA A 111 19.15 21.83 -5.76
C ALA A 111 18.27 22.71 -6.66
N SER A 112 17.05 22.26 -6.87
CA SER A 112 15.96 23.09 -7.27
C SER A 112 15.78 24.03 -6.09
N THR A 113 16.37 25.21 -6.19
CA THR A 113 16.04 26.34 -5.34
C THR A 113 14.54 26.57 -5.52
N ALA A 114 13.76 25.94 -4.64
CA ALA A 114 12.32 26.16 -4.60
C ALA A 114 12.12 27.62 -4.23
N HIS A 115 11.74 28.44 -5.22
CA HIS A 115 11.40 29.84 -5.00
C HIS A 115 10.00 29.88 -4.40
N ILE A 116 9.92 30.26 -3.13
CA ILE A 116 8.64 30.43 -2.45
C ILE A 116 8.00 31.70 -2.98
N LEU A 117 6.97 31.56 -3.81
CA LEU A 117 6.19 32.69 -4.30
C LEU A 117 5.24 33.17 -3.19
N PRO A 118 5.29 34.45 -2.77
CA PRO A 118 4.33 34.97 -1.80
C PRO A 118 2.94 35.01 -2.42
N PHE A 119 1.97 34.37 -1.77
CA PHE A 119 0.57 34.41 -2.16
C PHE A 119 0.00 35.81 -1.82
N ARG A 120 -0.16 36.67 -2.81
CA ARG A 120 -0.87 37.95 -2.65
C ARG A 120 -2.38 37.68 -2.75
N LYS A 121 -3.08 37.89 -1.63
CA LYS A 121 -4.53 37.89 -1.61
C LYS A 121 -5.03 39.08 -2.47
N PRO A 122 -5.92 38.85 -3.45
CA PRO A 122 -6.50 40.00 -4.19
C PRO A 122 -7.28 40.86 -3.23
N VAL A 123 -6.97 42.15 -3.22
CA VAL A 123 -7.74 43.18 -2.51
C VAL A 123 -9.03 43.42 -3.34
N ARG A 124 -10.20 43.24 -2.74
CA ARG A 124 -11.48 43.68 -3.32
C ARG A 124 -11.63 45.18 -3.19
#